data_cd9b7af611118329f3ffdd16abfc2451
#
_entry.id   cd9b7af611118329f3ffdd16abfc2451
#
_cell.length_a   1.000
_cell.length_b   1.000
_cell.length_c   1.000
_cell.angle_alpha   90.00
_cell.angle_beta   90.00
_cell.angle_gamma   90.00
#
_symmetry.space_group_name_H-M   'P 1'
#
loop_
_entity.id
_entity.type
_entity.pdbx_description
1 polymer ?
#
loop_
_entity_poly.entity_id
_entity_poly.type
_entity_poly.pdbx_seq_one_letter_code
_entity_poly.pdbx_strand_id
1 'polypeptide(L)'
;RCSIGDYRFTEDYVKLFYKHPRGMVGVDSSMVDDRVEGVYPPWGRPGPNTYSAYPSFLNRYVKEQRLLTLEEAVRKCTALPAEAYNLEGRGTIEVGSYADILLIDWENLRMNSTPRETRRYPTGFVYVFVNGVAVIEKDRHTGARPGRVLRRKPDPTSSI
;
A
#
# COMPACT_ATOMS: atom_id res chain seq x y z
N ARG A 1 -21.30 14.71 11.46
CA ARG A 1 -21.38 14.33 10.04
C ARG A 1 -21.20 12.83 9.97
N CYS A 2 -22.26 12.11 9.65
CA CYS A 2 -22.16 10.70 9.30
C CYS A 2 -21.68 10.64 7.85
N SER A 3 -20.49 10.10 7.57
CA SER A 3 -20.11 9.78 6.21
C SER A 3 -20.88 8.53 5.81
N ILE A 4 -21.83 8.68 4.92
CA ILE A 4 -22.50 7.54 4.30
C ILE A 4 -21.50 7.00 3.28
N GLY A 5 -20.97 5.81 3.56
CA GLY A 5 -20.17 5.08 2.59
C GLY A 5 -21.04 4.74 1.39
N ASP A 6 -20.68 5.26 0.24
CA ASP A 6 -21.38 4.98 -1.00
C ASP A 6 -20.90 3.64 -1.57
N TYR A 7 -21.65 2.59 -1.37
CA TYR A 7 -21.37 1.24 -1.86
C TYR A 7 -21.78 1.07 -3.35
N ARG A 8 -21.45 2.03 -4.20
CA ARG A 8 -21.76 1.94 -5.65
C ARG A 8 -20.94 0.89 -6.39
N PHE A 9 -19.86 0.41 -5.79
CA PHE A 9 -19.01 -0.59 -6.42
C PHE A 9 -19.34 -1.98 -5.91
N THR A 10 -19.88 -2.82 -6.79
CA THR A 10 -19.99 -4.25 -6.51
C THR A 10 -18.62 -4.92 -6.60
N GLU A 11 -18.49 -6.07 -5.97
CA GLU A 11 -17.27 -6.89 -6.05
C GLU A 11 -16.87 -7.21 -7.50
N ASP A 12 -17.81 -7.36 -8.39
CA ASP A 12 -17.55 -7.65 -9.81
C ASP A 12 -16.90 -6.46 -10.52
N TYR A 13 -17.33 -5.24 -10.22
CA TYR A 13 -16.65 -4.04 -10.74
C TYR A 13 -15.24 -3.92 -10.20
N VAL A 14 -15.03 -4.18 -8.91
CA VAL A 14 -13.69 -4.16 -8.30
C VAL A 14 -12.77 -5.16 -8.99
N LYS A 15 -13.25 -6.39 -9.26
CA LYS A 15 -12.49 -7.40 -9.99
C LYS A 15 -12.16 -6.97 -11.42
N LEU A 16 -13.12 -6.31 -12.09
CA LEU A 16 -12.89 -5.79 -13.43
C LEU A 16 -11.74 -4.77 -13.47
N PHE A 17 -11.71 -3.82 -12.50
CA PHE A 17 -10.61 -2.87 -12.38
C PHE A 17 -9.28 -3.54 -12.05
N TYR A 18 -9.25 -4.52 -11.15
CA TYR A 18 -8.02 -5.23 -10.84
C TYR A 18 -7.48 -6.05 -12.02
N LYS A 19 -8.35 -6.62 -12.87
CA LYS A 19 -7.94 -7.33 -14.09
C LYS A 19 -7.47 -6.40 -15.19
N HIS A 20 -7.83 -5.12 -15.16
CA HIS A 20 -7.44 -4.20 -16.23
C HIS A 20 -5.91 -4.04 -16.26
N PRO A 21 -5.24 -4.13 -17.44
CA PRO A 21 -3.77 -4.09 -17.54
C PRO A 21 -3.14 -2.83 -16.95
N ARG A 22 -3.84 -1.69 -17.05
CA ARG A 22 -3.41 -0.40 -16.50
C ARG A 22 -4.02 -0.08 -15.14
N GLY A 23 -4.75 -1.02 -14.53
CA GLY A 23 -5.31 -0.85 -13.19
C GLY A 23 -4.19 -0.87 -12.16
N MET A 24 -4.10 0.16 -11.35
CA MET A 24 -3.16 0.28 -10.23
C MET A 24 -3.90 0.14 -8.92
N VAL A 25 -3.20 -0.32 -7.89
CA VAL A 25 -3.74 -0.38 -6.53
C VAL A 25 -3.33 0.88 -5.78
N GLY A 26 -4.32 1.69 -5.43
CA GLY A 26 -4.14 2.87 -4.60
C GLY A 26 -4.90 2.73 -3.28
N VAL A 27 -4.36 3.32 -2.23
CA VAL A 27 -4.98 3.35 -0.90
C VAL A 27 -5.35 4.79 -0.60
N ASP A 28 -6.65 5.10 -0.61
CA ASP A 28 -7.17 6.39 -0.16
C ASP A 28 -7.20 6.40 1.37
N SER A 29 -6.04 6.69 1.96
CA SER A 29 -5.87 6.63 3.40
C SER A 29 -4.88 7.68 3.88
N SER A 30 -5.10 8.19 5.09
CA SER A 30 -4.23 9.18 5.71
C SER A 30 -3.16 8.52 6.57
N MET A 31 -1.97 9.11 6.59
CA MET A 31 -0.98 8.82 7.63
C MET A 31 -1.47 9.40 8.95
N VAL A 32 -1.51 8.59 9.98
CA VAL A 32 -2.01 9.00 11.30
C VAL A 32 -0.89 8.85 12.32
N ASP A 33 -0.73 9.84 13.17
CA ASP A 33 0.16 9.76 14.33
C ASP A 33 -0.66 9.21 15.52
N ASP A 34 -0.26 8.09 16.08
CA ASP A 34 -0.95 7.43 17.19
C ASP A 34 -1.17 8.36 18.41
N ARG A 35 -0.33 9.40 18.56
CA ARG A 35 -0.45 10.39 19.63
C ARG A 35 -1.57 11.40 19.40
N VAL A 36 -1.96 11.61 18.15
CA VAL A 36 -2.97 12.61 17.75
C VAL A 36 -4.30 11.94 17.40
N GLU A 37 -4.25 10.68 17.11
CA GLU A 37 -5.38 9.89 16.69
C GLU A 37 -6.38 9.71 17.85
N GLY A 38 -7.60 10.13 17.64
CA GLY A 38 -8.66 10.03 18.64
C GLY A 38 -8.78 11.23 19.59
N VAL A 39 -7.87 12.22 19.48
CA VAL A 39 -7.93 13.44 20.29
C VAL A 39 -9.08 14.35 19.88
N TYR A 40 -9.48 14.30 18.60
CA TYR A 40 -10.56 15.14 18.06
C TYR A 40 -11.72 14.31 17.53
N PRO A 41 -12.87 14.29 18.22
CA PRO A 41 -14.07 13.70 17.66
C PRO A 41 -14.62 14.56 16.49
N PRO A 42 -15.28 13.96 15.48
CA PRO A 42 -15.66 12.57 15.29
C PRO A 42 -14.67 11.76 14.43
N TRP A 43 -13.52 12.30 14.09
CA TRP A 43 -12.56 11.77 13.12
C TRP A 43 -11.50 10.85 13.73
N GLY A 44 -11.71 10.46 14.94
CA GLY A 44 -10.71 9.79 15.75
C GLY A 44 -10.42 8.32 15.41
N ARG A 45 -11.04 7.72 14.39
CA ARG A 45 -10.74 6.35 14.01
C ARG A 45 -10.42 6.27 12.53
N PRO A 46 -9.17 5.92 12.16
CA PRO A 46 -8.85 5.64 10.78
C PRO A 46 -9.64 4.42 10.31
N GLY A 47 -9.94 4.38 9.01
CA GLY A 47 -10.52 3.19 8.41
C GLY A 47 -9.56 1.99 8.50
N PRO A 48 -10.06 0.75 8.44
CA PRO A 48 -9.21 -0.45 8.41
C PRO A 48 -8.16 -0.41 7.30
N ASN A 49 -8.45 0.26 6.20
CA ASN A 49 -7.54 0.40 5.06
C ASN A 49 -6.23 1.10 5.41
N THR A 50 -6.22 2.00 6.40
CA THR A 50 -5.01 2.68 6.84
C THR A 50 -3.91 1.69 7.25
N TYR A 51 -4.29 0.59 7.88
CA TYR A 51 -3.35 -0.40 8.41
C TYR A 51 -3.24 -1.68 7.58
N SER A 52 -4.19 -1.95 6.69
CA SER A 52 -4.27 -3.29 6.09
C SER A 52 -4.71 -3.35 4.63
N ALA A 53 -4.70 -2.24 3.90
CA ALA A 53 -5.15 -2.24 2.51
C ALA A 53 -4.38 -3.23 1.62
N TYR A 54 -3.06 -3.15 1.59
CA TYR A 54 -2.23 -4.05 0.79
C TYR A 54 -2.27 -5.51 1.24
N PRO A 55 -2.15 -5.83 2.54
CA PRO A 55 -2.37 -7.20 3.01
C PRO A 55 -3.75 -7.75 2.66
N SER A 56 -4.78 -6.94 2.77
CA SER A 56 -6.14 -7.29 2.40
C SER A 56 -6.27 -7.60 0.91
N PHE A 57 -5.70 -6.73 0.06
CA PHE A 57 -5.66 -6.94 -1.38
C PHE A 57 -4.94 -8.25 -1.75
N LEU A 58 -3.75 -8.49 -1.21
CA LEU A 58 -2.97 -9.69 -1.48
C LEU A 58 -3.66 -10.97 -0.98
N ASN A 59 -4.20 -10.96 0.23
CA ASN A 59 -4.90 -12.13 0.76
C ASN A 59 -6.15 -12.44 -0.06
N ARG A 60 -7.00 -11.44 -0.29
CA ARG A 60 -8.29 -11.65 -0.94
C ARG A 60 -8.16 -12.00 -2.42
N TYR A 61 -7.38 -11.21 -3.18
CA TYR A 61 -7.39 -11.32 -4.65
C TYR A 61 -6.27 -12.21 -5.21
N VAL A 62 -5.24 -12.49 -4.44
CA VAL A 62 -4.18 -13.42 -4.85
C VAL A 62 -4.33 -14.77 -4.17
N LYS A 63 -4.34 -14.82 -2.82
CA LYS A 63 -4.40 -16.10 -2.10
C LYS A 63 -5.77 -16.80 -2.22
N GLU A 64 -6.84 -16.09 -1.88
CA GLU A 64 -8.17 -16.69 -1.74
C GLU A 64 -8.86 -16.84 -3.09
N GLN A 65 -9.00 -15.74 -3.83
CA GLN A 65 -9.75 -15.73 -5.09
C GLN A 65 -8.92 -16.11 -6.31
N ARG A 66 -7.58 -16.08 -6.22
CA ARG A 66 -6.67 -16.34 -7.34
C ARG A 66 -7.03 -15.50 -8.59
N LEU A 67 -7.48 -14.27 -8.36
CA LEU A 67 -7.88 -13.35 -9.42
C LEU A 67 -6.69 -12.84 -10.22
N LEU A 68 -5.55 -12.67 -9.54
CA LEU A 68 -4.26 -12.23 -10.07
C LEU A 68 -3.17 -13.21 -9.62
N THR A 69 -2.10 -13.31 -10.42
CA THR A 69 -0.86 -13.90 -9.93
C THR A 69 -0.20 -12.97 -8.91
N LEU A 70 0.74 -13.49 -8.12
CA LEU A 70 1.47 -12.67 -7.15
C LEU A 70 2.29 -11.59 -7.87
N GLU A 71 2.96 -11.95 -8.97
CA GLU A 71 3.79 -11.06 -9.78
C GLU A 71 2.97 -9.89 -10.33
N GLU A 72 1.79 -10.18 -10.88
CA GLU A 72 0.91 -9.15 -11.42
C GLU A 72 0.35 -8.24 -10.32
N ALA A 73 0.00 -8.80 -9.18
CA ALA A 73 -0.46 -8.03 -8.03
C ALA A 73 0.65 -7.11 -7.50
N VAL A 74 1.89 -7.60 -7.39
CA VAL A 74 3.04 -6.80 -7.00
C VAL A 74 3.30 -5.70 -8.03
N ARG A 75 3.31 -6.03 -9.33
CA ARG A 75 3.49 -5.03 -10.41
C ARG A 75 2.48 -3.89 -10.30
N LYS A 76 1.22 -4.19 -10.01
CA LYS A 76 0.14 -3.19 -9.86
C LYS A 76 0.31 -2.30 -8.63
N CYS A 77 1.06 -2.74 -7.64
CA CYS A 77 1.36 -1.97 -6.42
C CYS A 77 2.70 -1.22 -6.52
N THR A 78 3.57 -1.55 -7.47
CA THR A 78 4.97 -1.08 -7.51
C THR A 78 5.38 -0.50 -8.86
N ALA A 79 5.77 -1.34 -9.82
CA ALA A 79 6.30 -0.90 -11.11
C ALA A 79 5.30 -0.05 -11.91
N LEU A 80 4.05 -0.47 -11.96
CA LEU A 80 3.02 0.23 -12.74
C LEU A 80 2.75 1.66 -12.23
N PRO A 81 2.53 1.90 -10.92
CA PRO A 81 2.44 3.27 -10.41
C PRO A 81 3.74 4.05 -10.52
N ALA A 82 4.92 3.42 -10.35
CA ALA A 82 6.19 4.10 -10.53
C ALA A 82 6.38 4.61 -11.97
N GLU A 83 6.03 3.80 -12.95
CA GLU A 83 6.00 4.17 -14.37
C GLU A 83 5.00 5.31 -14.62
N ALA A 84 3.76 5.16 -14.15
CA ALA A 84 2.70 6.16 -14.37
C ALA A 84 3.04 7.54 -13.79
N TYR A 85 3.76 7.57 -12.66
CA TYR A 85 4.19 8.81 -12.01
C TYR A 85 5.62 9.23 -12.38
N ASN A 86 6.29 8.50 -13.28
CA ASN A 86 7.67 8.76 -13.71
C ASN A 86 8.65 8.85 -12.51
N LEU A 87 8.61 7.84 -11.65
CA LEU A 87 9.48 7.71 -10.49
C LEU A 87 10.72 6.88 -10.85
N GLU A 88 11.79 7.54 -11.29
CA GLU A 88 13.00 6.86 -11.72
C GLU A 88 13.66 6.06 -10.60
N GLY A 89 14.13 4.86 -10.95
CA GLY A 89 14.86 3.96 -10.07
C GLY A 89 14.01 3.39 -8.93
N ARG A 90 12.68 3.34 -9.10
CA ARG A 90 11.76 2.76 -8.12
C ARG A 90 10.75 1.83 -8.77
N GLY A 91 10.17 0.95 -7.95
CA GLY A 91 9.11 0.04 -8.38
C GLY A 91 9.59 -1.28 -8.96
N THR A 92 10.89 -1.41 -9.25
CA THR A 92 11.56 -2.63 -9.72
C THR A 92 12.79 -2.94 -8.89
N ILE A 93 13.21 -4.20 -8.86
CA ILE A 93 14.45 -4.64 -8.19
C ILE A 93 15.52 -4.77 -9.27
N GLU A 94 16.34 -3.73 -9.42
CA GLU A 94 17.39 -3.66 -10.42
C GLU A 94 18.65 -3.03 -9.82
N VAL A 95 19.82 -3.37 -10.37
CA VAL A 95 21.09 -2.76 -9.97
C VAL A 95 21.06 -1.26 -10.27
N GLY A 96 21.34 -0.45 -9.25
CA GLY A 96 21.30 1.01 -9.37
C GLY A 96 19.96 1.65 -8.97
N SER A 97 18.92 0.87 -8.75
CA SER A 97 17.64 1.33 -8.21
C SER A 97 17.70 1.56 -6.70
N TYR A 98 16.80 2.40 -6.20
CA TYR A 98 16.64 2.60 -4.76
C TYR A 98 16.12 1.31 -4.12
N ALA A 99 16.72 0.94 -3.00
CA ALA A 99 16.32 -0.25 -2.25
C ALA A 99 15.07 0.03 -1.40
N ASP A 100 13.93 0.08 -2.07
CA ASP A 100 12.59 0.06 -1.46
C ASP A 100 12.08 -1.38 -1.55
N ILE A 101 12.38 -2.19 -0.55
CA ILE A 101 12.24 -3.66 -0.62
C ILE A 101 11.37 -4.16 0.53
N LEU A 102 10.49 -5.11 0.22
CA LEU A 102 9.69 -5.84 1.19
C LEU A 102 10.13 -7.30 1.24
N LEU A 103 10.36 -7.81 2.44
CA LEU A 103 10.43 -9.26 2.70
C LEU A 103 9.14 -9.67 3.38
N ILE A 104 8.39 -10.53 2.70
CA ILE A 104 7.08 -10.97 3.14
C ILE A 104 7.12 -12.46 3.46
N ASP A 105 6.73 -12.81 4.69
CA ASP A 105 6.34 -14.19 5.02
C ASP A 105 4.95 -14.43 4.43
N TRP A 106 4.94 -14.97 3.22
CA TRP A 106 3.73 -15.13 2.43
C TRP A 106 2.68 -15.99 3.14
N GLU A 107 3.10 -17.08 3.77
CA GLU A 107 2.18 -17.98 4.45
C GLU A 107 1.51 -17.32 5.67
N ASN A 108 2.24 -16.49 6.38
CA ASN A 108 1.78 -15.81 7.59
C ASN A 108 1.33 -14.37 7.39
N LEU A 109 1.24 -13.91 6.14
CA LEU A 109 0.69 -12.59 5.85
C LEU A 109 -0.78 -12.52 6.26
N ARG A 110 -1.10 -11.66 7.23
CA ARG A 110 -2.45 -11.48 7.79
C ARG A 110 -2.81 -10.01 7.90
N MET A 111 -4.08 -9.74 7.63
CA MET A 111 -4.75 -8.51 8.00
C MET A 111 -5.29 -8.65 9.42
N ASN A 112 -4.87 -7.78 10.31
CA ASN A 112 -5.28 -7.82 11.73
C ASN A 112 -6.29 -6.73 12.08
N SER A 113 -6.44 -5.70 11.24
CA SER A 113 -7.42 -4.65 11.46
C SER A 113 -8.85 -5.11 11.12
N THR A 114 -9.80 -4.65 11.91
CA THR A 114 -11.23 -4.88 11.71
C THR A 114 -11.99 -3.55 11.80
N PRO A 115 -13.25 -3.47 11.38
CA PRO A 115 -14.07 -2.27 11.58
C PRO A 115 -14.22 -1.83 13.05
N ARG A 116 -14.05 -2.76 14.00
CA ARG A 116 -14.12 -2.47 15.44
C ARG A 116 -12.76 -2.12 16.02
N GLU A 117 -11.70 -2.75 15.52
CA GLU A 117 -10.30 -2.56 15.93
C GLU A 117 -9.46 -2.17 14.72
N THR A 118 -9.54 -0.93 14.32
CA THR A 118 -8.89 -0.45 13.09
C THR A 118 -7.38 -0.31 13.23
N ARG A 119 -6.88 -0.06 14.44
CA ARG A 119 -5.45 0.18 14.75
C ARG A 119 -4.67 -1.10 15.01
N ARG A 120 -4.70 -2.02 14.06
CA ARG A 120 -3.95 -3.27 14.14
C ARG A 120 -3.02 -3.37 12.95
N TYR A 121 -1.73 -3.37 13.22
CA TYR A 121 -0.73 -3.60 12.19
C TYR A 121 -0.87 -5.01 11.61
N PRO A 122 -0.64 -5.19 10.30
CA PRO A 122 -0.59 -6.51 9.70
C PRO A 122 0.61 -7.29 10.23
N THR A 123 0.59 -8.61 10.06
CA THR A 123 1.74 -9.49 10.29
C THR A 123 2.20 -10.10 8.97
N GLY A 124 3.46 -10.57 8.95
CA GLY A 124 4.07 -11.15 7.77
C GLY A 124 4.93 -10.18 6.95
N PHE A 125 5.04 -8.92 7.32
CA PHE A 125 6.05 -8.00 6.77
C PHE A 125 7.33 -8.08 7.59
N VAL A 126 8.13 -9.11 7.33
CA VAL A 126 9.33 -9.42 8.14
C VAL A 126 10.33 -8.27 8.09
N TYR A 127 10.58 -7.72 6.90
CA TYR A 127 11.40 -6.54 6.69
C TYR A 127 10.77 -5.60 5.69
N VAL A 128 10.88 -4.30 5.97
CA VAL A 128 10.56 -3.22 5.02
C VAL A 128 11.75 -2.28 4.97
N PHE A 129 12.32 -2.15 3.79
CA PHE A 129 13.40 -1.21 3.52
C PHE A 129 12.86 -0.03 2.72
N VAL A 130 13.26 1.17 3.09
CA VAL A 130 12.99 2.41 2.34
C VAL A 130 14.33 3.11 2.12
N ASN A 131 14.67 3.38 0.86
CA ASN A 131 15.98 3.93 0.48
C ASN A 131 17.17 3.16 1.11
N GLY A 132 17.06 1.82 1.22
CA GLY A 132 18.10 0.96 1.78
C GLY A 132 18.16 0.88 3.31
N VAL A 133 17.30 1.60 4.02
CA VAL A 133 17.26 1.59 5.49
C VAL A 133 16.05 0.80 5.98
N ALA A 134 16.25 -0.14 6.90
CA ALA A 134 15.16 -0.92 7.48
C ALA A 134 14.27 -0.02 8.34
N VAL A 135 12.98 0.08 7.98
CA VAL A 135 11.93 0.78 8.74
C VAL A 135 11.06 -0.19 9.52
N ILE A 136 10.94 -1.42 9.04
CA ILE A 136 10.35 -2.55 9.77
C ILE A 136 11.39 -3.67 9.82
N GLU A 137 11.59 -4.24 10.98
CA GLU A 137 12.41 -5.42 11.24
C GLU A 137 11.67 -6.36 12.16
N LYS A 138 11.45 -7.62 11.71
CA LYS A 138 10.70 -8.64 12.46
C LYS A 138 9.34 -8.12 12.94
N ASP A 139 8.56 -7.59 12.01
CA ASP A 139 7.22 -7.00 12.24
C ASP A 139 7.20 -5.78 13.20
N ARG A 140 8.36 -5.17 13.51
CA ARG A 140 8.44 -4.02 14.42
C ARG A 140 9.04 -2.81 13.73
N HIS A 141 8.47 -1.64 13.98
CA HIS A 141 9.02 -0.38 13.49
C HIS A 141 10.33 -0.04 14.19
N THR A 142 11.38 0.26 13.40
CA THR A 142 12.74 0.56 13.91
C THR A 142 12.88 1.98 14.46
N GLY A 143 11.95 2.88 14.15
CA GLY A 143 12.07 4.31 14.42
C GLY A 143 12.75 5.10 13.30
N ALA A 144 13.38 4.44 12.33
CA ALA A 144 14.03 5.10 11.20
C ALA A 144 13.01 5.80 10.28
N ARG A 145 13.41 6.95 9.73
CA ARG A 145 12.57 7.78 8.85
C ARG A 145 13.34 8.17 7.58
N PRO A 146 13.76 7.22 6.74
CA PRO A 146 14.58 7.48 5.55
C PRO A 146 13.76 7.98 4.34
N GLY A 147 12.45 8.12 4.48
CA GLY A 147 11.56 8.58 3.42
C GLY A 147 11.94 9.97 2.90
N ARG A 148 11.72 10.20 1.61
CA ARG A 148 11.96 11.48 0.95
C ARG A 148 10.71 11.89 0.17
N VAL A 149 10.51 13.19 0.02
CA VAL A 149 9.48 13.72 -0.89
C VAL A 149 9.92 13.46 -2.32
N LEU A 150 9.16 12.65 -3.04
CA LEU A 150 9.39 12.39 -4.46
C LEU A 150 8.65 13.42 -5.30
N ARG A 151 9.31 13.93 -6.33
CA ARG A 151 8.70 14.84 -7.29
C ARG A 151 8.81 14.23 -8.68
N ARG A 152 7.73 14.28 -9.43
CA ARG A 152 7.76 13.90 -10.84
C ARG A 152 8.76 14.80 -11.56
N LYS A 153 9.66 14.19 -12.34
CA LYS A 153 10.49 14.97 -13.25
C LYS A 153 9.60 15.57 -14.35
N PRO A 154 9.85 16.82 -14.77
CA PRO A 154 9.16 17.38 -15.93
C PRO A 154 9.34 16.46 -17.13
N ASP A 155 8.28 16.26 -17.88
CA ASP A 155 8.36 15.59 -19.18
C ASP A 155 9.12 16.52 -20.14
N PRO A 156 10.29 16.11 -20.68
CA PRO A 156 11.06 16.96 -21.57
C PRO A 156 10.32 17.31 -22.88
N THR A 157 9.23 16.59 -23.18
CA THR A 157 8.41 16.83 -24.37
C THR A 157 7.17 17.69 -24.08
N SER A 158 6.85 17.98 -22.82
CA SER A 158 5.77 18.90 -22.47
C SER A 158 6.27 20.34 -22.48
N SER A 159 6.39 20.93 -23.67
CA SER A 159 6.39 22.38 -23.80
C SER A 159 4.97 22.87 -23.47
N ILE A 160 4.87 23.70 -22.44
CA ILE A 160 3.67 24.48 -22.10
C ILE A 160 3.49 25.53 -23.22
#